data_783fcd3ea8cb32c29d525dd900cc5e1e
#
_entry.id   783fcd3ea8cb32c29d525dd900cc5e1e
#
_cell.length_a   1.000
_cell.length_b   1.000
_cell.length_c   1.000
_cell.angle_alpha   90.00
_cell.angle_beta   90.00
_cell.angle_gamma   90.00
#
_symmetry.space_group_name_H-M   'P 1'
#
loop_
_entity.id
_entity.type
_entity.pdbx_description
1 polymer ?
#
loop_
_entity_poly.entity_id
_entity_poly.type
_entity_poly.pdbx_seq_one_letter_code
_entity_poly.pdbx_strand_id
1 'polypeptide(L)'
;MTEDTLPRVLCVDDEPNLLAAMERTLHGRFDVVTANGGTAGLDAIQLGEPFAVIVSDMRMPGMDGATFLAQAREQAPDAVRILLTGQADVESSIAAINRGAIFRYLCKPCPSDVLIAALDDAVRHYDRVRAERELLETTLTAAVNTLTEVLAMVAPWAFQRATFAHSAVQHALSRLDWSDGWIYSIAAALSQLGCVGIPPELMQADAAQRHLGPDEKKLLREHPEVASRLVAAIPRLDLAAEIIRYQSDNPPPDAPLEVIRGAPLLRAALELERDWSRTKAARSPRDVLRTVQPPVPDYIVRALADFRSEVNHHRAARVRDLVPGWVVDEDVRCTNGMMVLSRGHELTDTAIAALSRLLAAQAIREPIRVRSRAD
;
A
#
# COMPACT_ATOMS: atom_id res chain seq x y z
N MET A 1 17.52 17.95 -9.58
CA MET A 1 18.93 17.92 -9.18
C MET A 1 18.94 17.12 -7.89
N THR A 2 19.13 15.82 -7.99
CA THR A 2 19.33 14.95 -6.83
C THR A 2 20.72 15.28 -6.29
N GLU A 3 20.82 15.66 -5.02
CA GLU A 3 22.09 15.73 -4.31
C GLU A 3 22.80 14.39 -4.51
N ASP A 4 24.04 14.45 -5.00
CA ASP A 4 24.91 13.29 -5.23
C ASP A 4 25.35 12.77 -3.85
N THR A 5 24.44 12.12 -3.14
CA THR A 5 24.77 11.46 -1.87
C THR A 5 25.60 10.23 -2.17
N LEU A 6 26.80 10.17 -1.59
CA LEU A 6 27.70 9.03 -1.75
C LEU A 6 27.01 7.73 -1.28
N PRO A 7 27.20 6.59 -2.00
CA PRO A 7 26.62 5.32 -1.60
C PRO A 7 27.15 4.89 -0.23
N ARG A 8 26.23 4.51 0.68
CA ARG A 8 26.57 4.13 2.06
C ARG A 8 27.08 2.69 2.09
N VAL A 9 28.21 2.51 2.74
CA VAL A 9 28.89 1.21 2.89
C VAL A 9 29.13 0.94 4.37
N LEU A 10 28.64 -0.20 4.89
CA LEU A 10 28.92 -0.67 6.23
C LEU A 10 30.12 -1.62 6.18
N CYS A 11 31.18 -1.33 6.92
CA CYS A 11 32.35 -2.18 7.10
C CYS A 11 32.39 -2.76 8.52
N VAL A 12 32.35 -4.07 8.63
CA VAL A 12 32.30 -4.80 9.90
C VAL A 12 33.51 -5.70 10.06
N ASP A 13 34.30 -5.47 11.10
CA ASP A 13 35.51 -6.22 11.42
C ASP A 13 35.77 -6.09 12.92
N ASP A 14 36.49 -7.01 13.55
CA ASP A 14 36.88 -6.91 14.98
C ASP A 14 38.22 -6.19 15.18
N GLU A 15 38.91 -5.83 14.10
CA GLU A 15 40.18 -5.10 14.14
C GLU A 15 39.96 -3.59 13.90
N PRO A 16 40.02 -2.71 14.93
CA PRO A 16 39.79 -1.27 14.77
C PRO A 16 40.78 -0.60 13.78
N ASN A 17 42.00 -1.11 13.72
CA ASN A 17 43.01 -0.58 12.81
C ASN A 17 42.67 -0.84 11.35
N LEU A 18 42.08 -2.01 11.05
CA LEU A 18 41.62 -2.35 9.70
C LEU A 18 40.42 -1.50 9.31
N LEU A 19 39.43 -1.34 10.21
CA LEU A 19 38.31 -0.46 9.99
C LEU A 19 38.75 0.98 9.68
N ALA A 20 39.67 1.54 10.46
CA ALA A 20 40.22 2.88 10.22
C ALA A 20 41.02 2.95 8.88
N ALA A 21 41.66 1.88 8.46
CA ALA A 21 42.31 1.84 7.16
C ALA A 21 41.30 1.79 6.00
N MET A 22 40.22 1.01 6.14
CA MET A 22 39.14 0.94 5.17
C MET A 22 38.44 2.30 5.03
N GLU A 23 38.11 2.94 6.14
CA GLU A 23 37.48 4.27 6.15
C GLU A 23 38.34 5.29 5.39
N ARG A 24 39.66 5.37 5.67
CA ARG A 24 40.58 6.25 4.95
C ARG A 24 40.67 5.93 3.45
N THR A 25 40.70 4.65 3.11
CA THR A 25 40.85 4.20 1.71
C THR A 25 39.62 4.50 0.87
N LEU A 26 38.46 4.43 1.49
CA LEU A 26 37.15 4.56 0.81
C LEU A 26 36.60 5.99 0.92
N HIS A 27 37.19 6.84 1.75
CA HIS A 27 36.78 8.23 1.95
C HIS A 27 36.67 9.02 0.65
N GLY A 28 35.63 9.80 0.52
CA GLY A 28 35.36 10.65 -0.65
C GLY A 28 34.75 9.91 -1.86
N ARG A 29 34.70 8.58 -1.81
CA ARG A 29 34.05 7.74 -2.83
C ARG A 29 32.78 7.07 -2.31
N PHE A 30 32.76 6.77 -1.01
CA PHE A 30 31.63 6.14 -0.31
C PHE A 30 31.40 6.86 1.00
N ASP A 31 30.15 6.82 1.49
CA ASP A 31 29.81 7.16 2.87
C ASP A 31 30.02 5.90 3.72
N VAL A 32 31.14 5.85 4.43
CA VAL A 32 31.61 4.66 5.15
C VAL A 32 31.19 4.72 6.60
N VAL A 33 30.46 3.72 7.04
CA VAL A 33 30.16 3.46 8.45
C VAL A 33 30.94 2.23 8.88
N THR A 34 31.61 2.30 10.01
CA THR A 34 32.39 1.18 10.55
C THR A 34 31.74 0.61 11.81
N ALA A 35 31.77 -0.70 11.98
CA ALA A 35 31.25 -1.37 13.17
C ALA A 35 32.25 -2.42 13.67
N ASN A 36 32.53 -2.38 14.97
CA ASN A 36 33.46 -3.31 15.60
C ASN A 36 32.71 -4.59 16.01
N GLY A 37 32.73 -5.60 15.12
CA GLY A 37 32.07 -6.90 15.30
C GLY A 37 30.61 -6.95 14.86
N GLY A 38 30.10 -8.17 14.73
CA GLY A 38 28.78 -8.43 14.13
C GLY A 38 27.60 -7.80 14.85
N THR A 39 27.62 -7.76 16.20
CA THR A 39 26.52 -7.14 16.98
C THR A 39 26.41 -5.64 16.69
N ALA A 40 27.56 -4.92 16.74
CA ALA A 40 27.58 -3.49 16.41
C ALA A 40 27.16 -3.23 14.95
N GLY A 41 27.47 -4.18 14.03
CA GLY A 41 27.00 -4.13 12.65
C GLY A 41 25.48 -4.24 12.53
N LEU A 42 24.83 -5.13 13.28
CA LEU A 42 23.37 -5.24 13.32
C LEU A 42 22.70 -4.00 13.91
N ASP A 43 23.27 -3.45 14.99
CA ASP A 43 22.76 -2.21 15.60
C ASP A 43 22.84 -1.04 14.60
N ALA A 44 23.95 -0.96 13.82
CA ALA A 44 24.09 0.06 12.79
C ALA A 44 23.04 -0.08 11.65
N ILE A 45 22.66 -1.30 11.30
CA ILE A 45 21.59 -1.55 10.31
C ILE A 45 20.24 -1.11 10.84
N GLN A 46 19.93 -1.37 12.11
CA GLN A 46 18.62 -1.04 12.71
C GLN A 46 18.44 0.45 12.94
N LEU A 47 19.50 1.18 13.29
CA LEU A 47 19.42 2.57 13.71
C LEU A 47 19.72 3.57 12.59
N GLY A 48 20.25 3.10 11.45
CA GLY A 48 20.75 3.94 10.37
C GLY A 48 19.85 4.01 9.13
N GLU A 49 20.24 4.91 8.23
CA GLU A 49 19.71 4.90 6.86
C GLU A 49 20.19 3.66 6.11
N PRO A 50 19.48 3.21 5.05
CA PRO A 50 19.82 2.00 4.31
C PRO A 50 21.24 2.00 3.76
N PHE A 51 21.91 0.85 3.85
CA PHE A 51 23.22 0.63 3.26
C PHE A 51 23.07 0.04 1.86
N ALA A 52 23.88 0.53 0.91
CA ALA A 52 24.00 -0.07 -0.42
C ALA A 52 24.83 -1.37 -0.37
N VAL A 53 25.90 -1.36 0.42
CA VAL A 53 26.82 -2.51 0.53
C VAL A 53 27.16 -2.74 2.01
N ILE A 54 27.23 -4.01 2.39
CA ILE A 54 27.71 -4.46 3.70
C ILE A 54 28.93 -5.35 3.45
N VAL A 55 30.07 -4.96 4.01
CA VAL A 55 31.32 -5.72 3.97
C VAL A 55 31.60 -6.27 5.36
N SER A 56 31.80 -7.57 5.49
CA SER A 56 32.10 -8.19 6.78
C SER A 56 33.35 -9.05 6.73
N ASP A 57 34.15 -8.99 7.77
CA ASP A 57 35.15 -10.04 8.01
C ASP A 57 34.47 -11.37 8.33
N MET A 58 35.11 -12.46 7.97
CA MET A 58 34.63 -13.82 8.26
C MET A 58 34.86 -14.20 9.73
N ARG A 59 36.02 -13.86 10.29
CA ARG A 59 36.43 -14.31 11.62
C ARG A 59 36.27 -13.17 12.65
N MET A 60 35.17 -13.12 13.32
CA MET A 60 34.92 -12.15 14.42
C MET A 60 34.57 -12.87 15.71
N PRO A 61 35.00 -12.38 16.89
CA PRO A 61 34.60 -12.92 18.17
C PRO A 61 33.09 -12.87 18.40
N GLY A 62 32.53 -13.91 18.95
CA GLY A 62 31.11 -13.99 19.31
C GLY A 62 30.18 -14.30 18.15
N MET A 63 30.24 -13.55 17.07
CA MET A 63 29.43 -13.75 15.86
C MET A 63 30.33 -13.72 14.63
N ASP A 64 30.41 -14.82 13.89
CA ASP A 64 31.16 -14.86 12.64
C ASP A 64 30.46 -14.06 11.51
N GLY A 65 31.23 -13.69 10.47
CA GLY A 65 30.73 -12.90 9.37
C GLY A 65 29.62 -13.56 8.58
N ALA A 66 29.61 -14.88 8.50
CA ALA A 66 28.56 -15.63 7.82
C ALA A 66 27.22 -15.53 8.55
N THR A 67 27.23 -15.68 9.87
CA THR A 67 26.07 -15.52 10.74
C THR A 67 25.58 -14.07 10.73
N PHE A 68 26.51 -13.12 10.82
CA PHE A 68 26.19 -11.69 10.71
C PHE A 68 25.49 -11.37 9.38
N LEU A 69 26.09 -11.76 8.25
CA LEU A 69 25.51 -11.46 6.91
C LEU A 69 24.15 -12.17 6.68
N ALA A 70 23.93 -13.32 7.29
CA ALA A 70 22.63 -13.99 7.25
C ALA A 70 21.56 -13.17 8.00
N GLN A 71 21.86 -12.66 9.19
CA GLN A 71 20.95 -11.79 9.94
C GLN A 71 20.78 -10.40 9.27
N ALA A 72 21.88 -9.85 8.74
CA ALA A 72 21.84 -8.61 7.96
C ALA A 72 20.94 -8.72 6.73
N ARG A 73 20.86 -9.90 6.10
CA ARG A 73 19.94 -10.17 4.99
C ARG A 73 18.45 -10.03 5.40
N GLU A 74 18.11 -10.45 6.60
CA GLU A 74 16.74 -10.35 7.11
C GLU A 74 16.37 -8.89 7.41
N GLN A 75 17.32 -8.10 7.93
CA GLN A 75 17.08 -6.71 8.34
C GLN A 75 17.29 -5.70 7.21
N ALA A 76 18.21 -5.97 6.28
CA ALA A 76 18.55 -5.15 5.12
C ALA A 76 18.62 -6.03 3.86
N PRO A 77 17.47 -6.53 3.36
CA PRO A 77 17.43 -7.49 2.24
C PRO A 77 17.99 -6.92 0.95
N ASP A 78 17.86 -5.62 0.74
CA ASP A 78 18.31 -4.94 -0.48
C ASP A 78 19.83 -4.68 -0.49
N ALA A 79 20.49 -4.59 0.68
CA ALA A 79 21.93 -4.36 0.76
C ALA A 79 22.74 -5.49 0.10
N VAL A 80 23.74 -5.15 -0.70
CA VAL A 80 24.65 -6.12 -1.32
C VAL A 80 25.73 -6.53 -0.31
N ARG A 81 25.96 -7.82 -0.16
CA ARG A 81 26.82 -8.40 0.89
C ARG A 81 28.11 -8.91 0.31
N ILE A 82 29.24 -8.45 0.87
CA ILE A 82 30.61 -8.87 0.54
C ILE A 82 31.24 -9.46 1.79
N LEU A 83 31.92 -10.61 1.64
CA LEU A 83 32.66 -11.27 2.72
C LEU A 83 34.13 -11.13 2.52
N LEU A 84 34.89 -10.69 3.52
CA LEU A 84 36.33 -10.75 3.58
C LEU A 84 36.75 -12.04 4.30
N THR A 85 37.66 -12.81 3.73
CA THR A 85 38.04 -14.13 4.27
C THR A 85 39.53 -14.41 4.08
N GLY A 86 40.13 -15.13 5.02
CA GLY A 86 41.50 -15.66 4.85
C GLY A 86 41.54 -16.84 3.87
N GLN A 87 42.70 -17.12 3.29
CA GLN A 87 42.89 -18.22 2.32
C GLN A 87 42.46 -19.61 2.85
N ALA A 88 42.57 -19.84 4.15
CA ALA A 88 42.21 -21.13 4.77
C ALA A 88 40.71 -21.36 4.98
N ASP A 89 39.90 -20.33 4.84
CA ASP A 89 38.46 -20.36 5.21
C ASP A 89 37.50 -20.52 4.04
N VAL A 90 38.03 -20.56 2.81
CA VAL A 90 37.23 -20.62 1.58
C VAL A 90 36.38 -21.89 1.50
N GLU A 91 36.90 -23.04 1.96
CA GLU A 91 36.18 -24.32 1.92
C GLU A 91 35.05 -24.40 2.95
N SER A 92 35.22 -23.78 4.12
CA SER A 92 34.15 -23.70 5.14
C SER A 92 33.06 -22.65 4.81
N SER A 93 33.35 -21.72 3.91
CA SER A 93 32.48 -20.62 3.51
C SER A 93 31.36 -21.02 2.53
N ILE A 94 31.43 -22.21 1.88
CA ILE A 94 30.40 -22.62 0.89
C ILE A 94 29.00 -22.72 1.49
N ALA A 95 28.89 -23.21 2.73
CA ALA A 95 27.62 -23.25 3.44
C ALA A 95 27.12 -21.85 3.87
N ALA A 96 28.04 -20.92 4.13
CA ALA A 96 27.79 -19.54 4.46
C ALA A 96 27.34 -18.70 3.24
N ILE A 97 27.92 -18.96 2.08
CA ILE A 97 27.56 -18.34 0.79
C ILE A 97 26.08 -18.56 0.49
N ASN A 98 25.55 -19.78 0.72
CA ASN A 98 24.16 -20.10 0.45
C ASN A 98 23.17 -19.50 1.48
N ARG A 99 23.57 -19.29 2.75
CA ARG A 99 22.71 -18.70 3.78
C ARG A 99 22.65 -17.17 3.72
N GLY A 100 23.81 -16.52 3.45
CA GLY A 100 23.91 -15.05 3.45
C GLY A 100 23.59 -14.39 2.11
N ALA A 101 23.36 -15.16 1.02
CA ALA A 101 23.28 -14.64 -0.35
C ALA A 101 24.42 -13.64 -0.64
N ILE A 102 25.65 -14.08 -0.48
CA ILE A 102 26.87 -13.27 -0.62
C ILE A 102 27.09 -12.98 -2.09
N PHE A 103 27.21 -11.70 -2.45
CA PHE A 103 27.46 -11.24 -3.81
C PHE A 103 28.91 -11.57 -4.25
N ARG A 104 29.87 -11.34 -3.35
CA ARG A 104 31.28 -11.60 -3.62
C ARG A 104 32.05 -11.91 -2.33
N TYR A 105 33.04 -12.73 -2.39
CA TYR A 105 34.07 -12.88 -1.35
C TYR A 105 35.40 -12.33 -1.84
N LEU A 106 36.19 -11.78 -0.92
CA LEU A 106 37.51 -11.23 -1.18
C LEU A 106 38.51 -11.87 -0.20
N CYS A 107 39.68 -12.27 -0.69
CA CYS A 107 40.69 -12.87 0.15
C CYS A 107 41.56 -11.80 0.85
N LYS A 108 41.81 -11.97 2.15
CA LYS A 108 42.80 -11.18 2.89
C LYS A 108 44.22 -11.74 2.64
N PRO A 109 45.25 -10.90 2.41
CA PRO A 109 45.20 -9.44 2.35
C PRO A 109 44.53 -8.97 1.04
N CYS A 110 43.57 -8.05 1.17
CA CYS A 110 42.82 -7.48 0.04
C CYS A 110 43.46 -6.15 -0.39
N PRO A 111 44.03 -6.04 -1.61
CA PRO A 111 44.52 -4.77 -2.13
C PRO A 111 43.40 -3.73 -2.24
N SER A 112 43.70 -2.47 -1.99
CA SER A 112 42.71 -1.40 -1.98
C SER A 112 41.97 -1.22 -3.31
N ASP A 113 42.65 -1.39 -4.43
CA ASP A 113 42.09 -1.33 -5.78
C ASP A 113 41.10 -2.47 -6.04
N VAL A 114 41.36 -3.67 -5.51
CA VAL A 114 40.46 -4.82 -5.59
C VAL A 114 39.19 -4.60 -4.74
N LEU A 115 39.38 -4.07 -3.52
CA LEU A 115 38.24 -3.74 -2.63
C LEU A 115 37.33 -2.66 -3.26
N ILE A 116 37.94 -1.58 -3.76
CA ILE A 116 37.21 -0.49 -4.42
C ILE A 116 36.45 -1.02 -5.65
N ALA A 117 37.09 -1.80 -6.51
CA ALA A 117 36.44 -2.38 -7.68
C ALA A 117 35.29 -3.30 -7.31
N ALA A 118 35.40 -4.07 -6.23
CA ALA A 118 34.33 -4.93 -5.74
C ALA A 118 33.16 -4.14 -5.17
N LEU A 119 33.44 -3.04 -4.47
CA LEU A 119 32.43 -2.12 -3.96
C LEU A 119 31.68 -1.40 -5.09
N ASP A 120 32.40 -0.93 -6.12
CA ASP A 120 31.78 -0.33 -7.30
C ASP A 120 30.85 -1.30 -8.04
N ASP A 121 31.27 -2.57 -8.18
CA ASP A 121 30.42 -3.61 -8.76
C ASP A 121 29.16 -3.86 -7.91
N ALA A 122 29.34 -3.88 -6.59
CA ALA A 122 28.27 -4.10 -5.65
C ALA A 122 27.25 -2.93 -5.64
N VAL A 123 27.75 -1.69 -5.65
CA VAL A 123 26.90 -0.49 -5.76
C VAL A 123 26.13 -0.48 -7.08
N ARG A 124 26.80 -0.76 -8.20
CA ARG A 124 26.10 -0.89 -9.51
C ARG A 124 25.02 -1.97 -9.49
N HIS A 125 25.26 -3.07 -8.80
CA HIS A 125 24.26 -4.13 -8.65
C HIS A 125 23.08 -3.65 -7.80
N TYR A 126 23.35 -3.01 -6.66
CA TYR A 126 22.35 -2.40 -5.78
C TYR A 126 21.47 -1.40 -6.54
N ASP A 127 22.10 -0.44 -7.22
CA ASP A 127 21.40 0.61 -7.97
C ASP A 127 20.52 0.03 -9.07
N ARG A 128 21.02 -0.99 -9.78
CA ARG A 128 20.23 -1.65 -10.84
C ARG A 128 19.01 -2.37 -10.28
N VAL A 129 19.16 -3.14 -9.19
CA VAL A 129 18.05 -3.87 -8.58
C VAL A 129 17.03 -2.88 -8.00
N ARG A 130 17.50 -1.82 -7.36
CA ARG A 130 16.66 -0.76 -6.82
C ARG A 130 15.91 -0.01 -7.92
N ALA A 131 16.59 0.42 -8.98
CA ALA A 131 15.98 1.11 -10.11
C ALA A 131 14.92 0.24 -10.81
N GLU A 132 15.19 -1.06 -10.99
CA GLU A 132 14.22 -2.01 -11.53
C GLU A 132 12.98 -2.12 -10.63
N ARG A 133 13.17 -2.18 -9.31
CA ARG A 133 12.07 -2.22 -8.34
C ARG A 133 11.26 -0.92 -8.33
N GLU A 134 11.92 0.23 -8.27
CA GLU A 134 11.27 1.55 -8.32
C GLU A 134 10.48 1.74 -9.61
N LEU A 135 11.03 1.33 -10.75
CA LEU A 135 10.32 1.38 -12.03
C LEU A 135 9.06 0.51 -12.00
N LEU A 136 9.15 -0.71 -11.46
CA LEU A 136 8.01 -1.61 -11.35
C LEU A 136 6.95 -1.07 -10.39
N GLU A 137 7.34 -0.53 -9.24
CA GLU A 137 6.42 0.07 -8.25
C GLU A 137 5.73 1.31 -8.82
N THR A 138 6.47 2.19 -9.51
CA THR A 138 5.92 3.38 -10.16
C THR A 138 4.95 3.00 -11.27
N THR A 139 5.33 2.05 -12.13
CA THR A 139 4.48 1.58 -13.23
C THR A 139 3.21 0.91 -12.71
N LEU A 140 3.33 0.10 -11.65
CA LEU A 140 2.19 -0.55 -11.01
C LEU A 140 1.23 0.47 -10.39
N THR A 141 1.77 1.44 -9.66
CA THR A 141 0.98 2.52 -9.07
C THR A 141 0.26 3.35 -10.14
N ALA A 142 0.95 3.69 -11.23
CA ALA A 142 0.36 4.41 -12.35
C ALA A 142 -0.77 3.60 -13.02
N ALA A 143 -0.58 2.30 -13.22
CA ALA A 143 -1.61 1.42 -13.78
C ALA A 143 -2.85 1.33 -12.88
N VAL A 144 -2.66 1.15 -11.56
CA VAL A 144 -3.75 1.13 -10.57
C VAL A 144 -4.52 2.45 -10.59
N ASN A 145 -3.81 3.59 -10.57
CA ASN A 145 -4.44 4.91 -10.62
C ASN A 145 -5.24 5.11 -11.91
N THR A 146 -4.67 4.74 -13.07
CA THR A 146 -5.39 4.85 -14.35
C THR A 146 -6.66 4.01 -14.35
N LEU A 147 -6.60 2.77 -13.86
CA LEU A 147 -7.78 1.89 -13.78
C LEU A 147 -8.86 2.45 -12.84
N THR A 148 -8.46 3.03 -11.70
CA THR A 148 -9.39 3.67 -10.76
C THR A 148 -10.00 4.95 -11.34
N GLU A 149 -9.26 5.74 -12.12
CA GLU A 149 -9.78 6.90 -12.84
C GLU A 149 -10.79 6.48 -13.92
N VAL A 150 -10.49 5.44 -14.70
CA VAL A 150 -11.45 4.88 -15.67
C VAL A 150 -12.72 4.40 -14.97
N LEU A 151 -12.57 3.69 -13.84
CA LEU A 151 -13.72 3.26 -13.03
C LEU A 151 -14.55 4.45 -12.56
N ALA A 152 -13.90 5.54 -12.12
CA ALA A 152 -14.57 6.76 -11.69
C ALA A 152 -15.39 7.43 -12.81
N MET A 153 -14.90 7.37 -14.05
CA MET A 153 -15.60 7.94 -15.21
C MET A 153 -16.75 7.05 -15.69
N VAL A 154 -16.56 5.73 -15.74
CA VAL A 154 -17.52 4.79 -16.34
C VAL A 154 -18.57 4.32 -15.33
N ALA A 155 -18.14 4.09 -14.09
CA ALA A 155 -19.01 3.59 -13.02
C ALA A 155 -18.74 4.33 -11.69
N PRO A 156 -19.14 5.61 -11.56
CA PRO A 156 -18.83 6.43 -10.36
C PRO A 156 -19.27 5.81 -9.05
N TRP A 157 -20.37 5.08 -9.06
CA TRP A 157 -20.88 4.36 -7.88
C TRP A 157 -19.95 3.21 -7.46
N ALA A 158 -19.36 2.48 -8.43
CA ALA A 158 -18.42 1.40 -8.17
C ALA A 158 -17.08 1.97 -7.67
N PHE A 159 -16.64 3.10 -8.21
CA PHE A 159 -15.48 3.84 -7.71
C PHE A 159 -15.66 4.28 -6.26
N GLN A 160 -16.82 4.86 -5.90
CA GLN A 160 -17.12 5.25 -4.52
C GLN A 160 -17.07 4.06 -3.56
N ARG A 161 -17.63 2.91 -3.99
CA ARG A 161 -17.60 1.67 -3.22
C ARG A 161 -16.17 1.15 -3.02
N ALA A 162 -15.34 1.16 -4.09
CA ALA A 162 -13.94 0.79 -4.02
C ALA A 162 -13.14 1.73 -3.10
N THR A 163 -13.38 3.02 -3.18
CA THR A 163 -12.73 4.04 -2.33
C THR A 163 -13.08 3.84 -0.85
N PHE A 164 -14.34 3.56 -0.52
CA PHE A 164 -14.74 3.22 0.83
C PHE A 164 -14.04 1.95 1.32
N ALA A 165 -14.06 0.89 0.52
CA ALA A 165 -13.40 -0.36 0.87
C ALA A 165 -11.89 -0.18 1.08
N HIS A 166 -11.24 0.60 0.22
CA HIS A 166 -9.83 0.95 0.37
C HIS A 166 -9.54 1.70 1.68
N SER A 167 -10.35 2.70 2.03
CA SER A 167 -10.22 3.44 3.30
C SER A 167 -10.39 2.52 4.51
N ALA A 168 -11.39 1.61 4.49
CA ALA A 168 -11.60 0.64 5.56
C ALA A 168 -10.44 -0.35 5.70
N VAL A 169 -9.90 -0.83 4.57
CA VAL A 169 -8.73 -1.71 4.54
C VAL A 169 -7.50 -0.99 5.10
N GLN A 170 -7.21 0.24 4.69
CA GLN A 170 -6.10 1.04 5.22
C GLN A 170 -6.22 1.24 6.74
N HIS A 171 -7.43 1.56 7.22
CA HIS A 171 -7.68 1.67 8.64
C HIS A 171 -7.43 0.37 9.41
N ALA A 172 -7.84 -0.78 8.87
CA ALA A 172 -7.54 -2.07 9.48
C ALA A 172 -6.04 -2.38 9.48
N LEU A 173 -5.34 -2.11 8.36
CA LEU A 173 -3.90 -2.34 8.22
C LEU A 173 -3.07 -1.52 9.20
N SER A 174 -3.49 -0.31 9.55
CA SER A 174 -2.81 0.50 10.57
C SER A 174 -2.86 -0.13 11.98
N ARG A 175 -3.68 -1.18 12.20
CA ARG A 175 -3.86 -1.91 13.46
C ARG A 175 -3.42 -3.37 13.37
N LEU A 176 -3.25 -3.85 12.16
CA LEU A 176 -2.78 -5.20 11.88
C LEU A 176 -1.33 -5.09 11.45
N ASP A 177 -0.43 -5.73 12.17
CA ASP A 177 1.00 -5.76 11.84
C ASP A 177 1.26 -6.74 10.69
N TRP A 178 0.82 -6.34 9.47
CA TRP A 178 0.98 -7.12 8.25
C TRP A 178 1.97 -6.44 7.31
N SER A 179 3.06 -7.11 7.01
CA SER A 179 4.13 -6.62 6.13
C SER A 179 3.65 -6.36 4.69
N ASP A 180 2.61 -7.08 4.25
CA ASP A 180 2.15 -7.07 2.85
C ASP A 180 0.94 -6.15 2.61
N GLY A 181 0.78 -5.11 3.42
CA GLY A 181 -0.37 -4.19 3.41
C GLY A 181 -0.73 -3.60 2.04
N TRP A 182 0.26 -3.41 1.16
CA TRP A 182 0.07 -2.89 -0.19
C TRP A 182 -0.83 -3.79 -1.05
N ILE A 183 -0.73 -5.13 -0.93
CA ILE A 183 -1.53 -6.10 -1.70
C ILE A 183 -3.02 -5.92 -1.38
N TYR A 184 -3.36 -5.82 -0.10
CA TYR A 184 -4.74 -5.65 0.37
C TYR A 184 -5.32 -4.30 -0.05
N SER A 185 -4.48 -3.26 -0.04
CA SER A 185 -4.86 -1.92 -0.49
C SER A 185 -5.19 -1.89 -1.97
N ILE A 186 -4.36 -2.50 -2.82
CA ILE A 186 -4.62 -2.64 -4.25
C ILE A 186 -5.86 -3.50 -4.50
N ALA A 187 -6.00 -4.63 -3.80
CA ALA A 187 -7.18 -5.48 -3.95
C ALA A 187 -8.47 -4.70 -3.64
N ALA A 188 -8.47 -3.86 -2.60
CA ALA A 188 -9.62 -3.03 -2.26
C ALA A 188 -9.91 -1.97 -3.34
N ALA A 189 -8.89 -1.26 -3.83
CA ALA A 189 -9.02 -0.23 -4.85
C ALA A 189 -9.57 -0.78 -6.19
N LEU A 190 -9.16 -1.98 -6.57
CA LEU A 190 -9.54 -2.62 -7.83
C LEU A 190 -10.71 -3.61 -7.71
N SER A 191 -11.24 -3.84 -6.50
CA SER A 191 -12.28 -4.85 -6.21
C SER A 191 -13.55 -4.69 -7.03
N GLN A 192 -13.86 -3.47 -7.47
CA GLN A 192 -15.09 -3.15 -8.18
C GLN A 192 -14.90 -2.98 -9.70
N LEU A 193 -13.72 -3.31 -10.26
CA LEU A 193 -13.50 -3.21 -11.72
C LEU A 193 -14.48 -4.06 -12.54
N GLY A 194 -14.88 -5.20 -12.03
CA GLY A 194 -15.88 -6.05 -12.69
C GLY A 194 -17.28 -5.46 -12.76
N CYS A 195 -17.54 -4.39 -12.03
CA CYS A 195 -18.82 -3.69 -12.03
C CYS A 195 -19.03 -2.80 -13.26
N VAL A 196 -18.00 -2.53 -14.07
CA VAL A 196 -18.10 -1.68 -15.26
C VAL A 196 -19.17 -2.19 -16.25
N GLY A 197 -19.36 -3.51 -16.31
CA GLY A 197 -20.39 -4.13 -17.16
C GLY A 197 -21.78 -4.24 -16.53
N ILE A 198 -21.98 -3.76 -15.30
CA ILE A 198 -23.26 -3.85 -14.59
C ILE A 198 -24.06 -2.57 -14.80
N PRO A 199 -25.30 -2.66 -15.30
CA PRO A 199 -26.17 -1.49 -15.41
C PRO A 199 -26.39 -0.81 -14.05
N PRO A 200 -26.29 0.53 -13.96
CA PRO A 200 -26.50 1.26 -12.71
C PRO A 200 -27.86 0.99 -12.06
N GLU A 201 -28.89 0.75 -12.87
CA GLU A 201 -30.27 0.46 -12.42
C GLU A 201 -30.33 -0.85 -11.64
N LEU A 202 -29.51 -1.84 -12.03
CA LEU A 202 -29.45 -3.14 -11.35
C LEU A 202 -28.85 -2.98 -9.96
N MET A 203 -27.81 -2.15 -9.81
CA MET A 203 -27.22 -1.85 -8.51
C MET A 203 -28.16 -1.08 -7.59
N GLN A 204 -28.92 -0.14 -8.15
CA GLN A 204 -29.96 0.58 -7.41
C GLN A 204 -31.08 -0.37 -6.96
N ALA A 205 -31.46 -1.33 -7.81
CA ALA A 205 -32.44 -2.34 -7.48
C ALA A 205 -31.96 -3.27 -6.36
N ASP A 206 -30.68 -3.70 -6.37
CA ASP A 206 -30.07 -4.51 -5.29
C ASP A 206 -30.01 -3.71 -3.97
N ALA A 207 -29.54 -2.47 -4.02
CA ALA A 207 -29.51 -1.60 -2.85
C ALA A 207 -30.90 -1.34 -2.25
N ALA A 208 -31.94 -1.21 -3.09
CA ALA A 208 -33.34 -1.05 -2.70
C ALA A 208 -34.02 -2.38 -2.31
N GLN A 209 -33.30 -3.49 -2.30
CA GLN A 209 -33.84 -4.85 -2.03
C GLN A 209 -35.01 -5.23 -2.94
N ARG A 210 -35.03 -4.75 -4.18
CA ARG A 210 -36.02 -5.18 -5.16
C ARG A 210 -35.79 -6.65 -5.53
N HIS A 211 -36.84 -7.30 -5.95
CA HIS A 211 -36.73 -8.65 -6.47
C HIS A 211 -35.94 -8.63 -7.78
N LEU A 212 -34.79 -9.32 -7.79
CA LEU A 212 -33.92 -9.48 -8.96
C LEU A 212 -34.18 -10.83 -9.60
N GLY A 213 -34.19 -10.85 -10.93
CA GLY A 213 -34.27 -12.08 -11.71
C GLY A 213 -33.02 -12.96 -11.56
N PRO A 214 -33.06 -14.24 -12.02
CA PRO A 214 -31.95 -15.15 -11.95
C PRO A 214 -30.70 -14.63 -12.68
N ASP A 215 -30.86 -14.06 -13.86
CA ASP A 215 -29.76 -13.52 -14.68
C ASP A 215 -29.13 -12.27 -14.06
N GLU A 216 -29.95 -11.39 -13.47
CA GLU A 216 -29.49 -10.22 -12.75
C GLU A 216 -28.66 -10.59 -11.51
N LYS A 217 -29.13 -11.57 -10.74
CA LYS A 217 -28.39 -12.13 -9.60
C LYS A 217 -27.09 -12.77 -10.03
N LYS A 218 -27.08 -13.47 -11.17
CA LYS A 218 -25.88 -14.07 -11.74
C LYS A 218 -24.85 -13.00 -12.09
N LEU A 219 -25.25 -11.95 -12.79
CA LEU A 219 -24.37 -10.84 -13.17
C LEU A 219 -23.73 -10.19 -11.94
N LEU A 220 -24.51 -9.96 -10.86
CA LEU A 220 -24.01 -9.41 -9.61
C LEU A 220 -23.05 -10.36 -8.87
N ARG A 221 -23.18 -11.67 -9.04
CA ARG A 221 -22.28 -12.65 -8.41
C ARG A 221 -20.98 -12.84 -9.18
N GLU A 222 -21.01 -12.62 -10.48
CA GLU A 222 -19.86 -12.86 -11.36
C GLU A 222 -18.88 -11.69 -11.44
N HIS A 223 -19.26 -10.48 -10.98
CA HIS A 223 -18.38 -9.31 -11.07
C HIS A 223 -17.02 -9.48 -10.34
N PRO A 224 -16.90 -10.20 -9.19
CA PRO A 224 -15.60 -10.44 -8.58
C PRO A 224 -14.67 -11.27 -9.45
N GLU A 225 -15.20 -12.27 -10.16
CA GLU A 225 -14.43 -13.10 -11.08
C GLU A 225 -13.95 -12.31 -12.30
N VAL A 226 -14.80 -11.38 -12.80
CA VAL A 226 -14.42 -10.46 -13.89
C VAL A 226 -13.29 -9.52 -13.41
N ALA A 227 -13.43 -8.92 -12.23
CA ALA A 227 -12.40 -8.06 -11.65
C ALA A 227 -11.08 -8.81 -11.44
N SER A 228 -11.15 -10.02 -10.87
CA SER A 228 -10.00 -10.89 -10.65
C SER A 228 -9.23 -11.16 -11.95
N ARG A 229 -9.93 -11.55 -13.04
CA ARG A 229 -9.28 -11.79 -14.35
C ARG A 229 -8.61 -10.56 -14.92
N LEU A 230 -9.20 -9.38 -14.77
CA LEU A 230 -8.61 -8.13 -15.24
C LEU A 230 -7.35 -7.77 -14.43
N VAL A 231 -7.38 -7.95 -13.12
CA VAL A 231 -6.26 -7.66 -12.22
C VAL A 231 -5.13 -8.68 -12.39
N ALA A 232 -5.45 -9.96 -12.59
CA ALA A 232 -4.45 -11.02 -12.83
C ALA A 232 -3.64 -10.82 -14.13
N ALA A 233 -4.15 -10.03 -15.08
CA ALA A 233 -3.40 -9.67 -16.30
C ALA A 233 -2.25 -8.67 -16.01
N ILE A 234 -2.21 -8.06 -14.83
CA ILE A 234 -1.16 -7.12 -14.42
C ILE A 234 -0.09 -7.90 -13.63
N PRO A 235 1.18 -7.89 -14.07
CA PRO A 235 2.25 -8.60 -13.39
C PRO A 235 2.31 -8.28 -11.89
N ARG A 236 2.53 -9.30 -11.06
CA ARG A 236 2.62 -9.23 -9.59
C ARG A 236 1.31 -8.92 -8.84
N LEU A 237 0.19 -8.82 -9.51
CA LEU A 237 -1.12 -8.65 -8.86
C LEU A 237 -1.90 -9.95 -8.70
N ASP A 238 -1.29 -11.12 -8.92
CA ASP A 238 -1.95 -12.43 -8.80
C ASP A 238 -2.62 -12.60 -7.43
N LEU A 239 -1.93 -12.27 -6.33
CA LEU A 239 -2.48 -12.35 -4.97
C LEU A 239 -3.64 -11.36 -4.76
N ALA A 240 -3.52 -10.14 -5.27
CA ALA A 240 -4.62 -9.15 -5.22
C ALA A 240 -5.83 -9.63 -6.02
N ALA A 241 -5.60 -10.24 -7.18
CA ALA A 241 -6.65 -10.82 -8.01
C ALA A 241 -7.39 -11.98 -7.30
N GLU A 242 -6.64 -12.86 -6.63
CA GLU A 242 -7.21 -13.94 -5.81
C GLU A 242 -8.02 -13.40 -4.62
N ILE A 243 -7.53 -12.38 -3.92
CA ILE A 243 -8.27 -11.71 -2.84
C ILE A 243 -9.60 -11.16 -3.36
N ILE A 244 -9.59 -10.51 -4.53
CA ILE A 244 -10.80 -9.99 -5.18
C ILE A 244 -11.75 -11.11 -5.55
N ARG A 245 -11.24 -12.22 -6.07
CA ARG A 245 -12.04 -13.39 -6.44
C ARG A 245 -12.86 -13.92 -5.27
N TYR A 246 -12.22 -14.01 -4.10
CA TYR A 246 -12.85 -14.54 -2.88
C TYR A 246 -13.49 -13.47 -1.98
N GLN A 247 -13.73 -12.24 -2.50
CA GLN A 247 -14.32 -11.17 -1.68
C GLN A 247 -15.70 -11.49 -1.09
N SER A 248 -16.45 -12.40 -1.72
CA SER A 248 -17.79 -12.82 -1.24
C SER A 248 -17.80 -14.22 -0.63
N ASP A 249 -16.75 -15.00 -0.82
CA ASP A 249 -16.65 -16.40 -0.40
C ASP A 249 -15.40 -16.64 0.44
N ASN A 250 -15.29 -17.82 1.05
CA ASN A 250 -14.06 -18.22 1.70
C ASN A 250 -13.06 -18.77 0.67
N PRO A 251 -11.79 -18.36 0.73
CA PRO A 251 -10.76 -19.02 -0.07
C PRO A 251 -10.56 -20.47 0.38
N PRO A 252 -10.02 -21.36 -0.49
CA PRO A 252 -9.70 -22.72 -0.12
C PRO A 252 -8.61 -22.76 0.96
N PRO A 253 -8.57 -23.81 1.81
CA PRO A 253 -7.66 -23.89 2.96
C PRO A 253 -6.16 -23.90 2.59
N ASP A 254 -5.83 -24.29 1.37
CA ASP A 254 -4.49 -24.34 0.80
C ASP A 254 -4.11 -23.09 0.01
N ALA A 255 -4.96 -22.05 0.02
CA ALA A 255 -4.64 -20.76 -0.58
C ALA A 255 -3.47 -20.06 0.15
N PRO A 256 -2.74 -19.17 -0.53
CA PRO A 256 -1.71 -18.33 0.10
C PRO A 256 -2.25 -17.59 1.32
N LEU A 257 -1.39 -17.39 2.33
CA LEU A 257 -1.77 -16.74 3.59
C LEU A 257 -2.35 -15.35 3.38
N GLU A 258 -1.81 -14.61 2.42
CA GLU A 258 -2.28 -13.29 2.01
C GLU A 258 -3.74 -13.33 1.52
N VAL A 259 -4.12 -14.37 0.79
CA VAL A 259 -5.49 -14.57 0.29
C VAL A 259 -6.43 -14.96 1.43
N ILE A 260 -5.98 -15.89 2.32
CA ILE A 260 -6.75 -16.32 3.49
C ILE A 260 -7.06 -15.14 4.42
N ARG A 261 -6.13 -14.18 4.55
CA ARG A 261 -6.29 -12.98 5.37
C ARG A 261 -7.03 -11.86 4.64
N GLY A 262 -6.70 -11.64 3.38
CA GLY A 262 -7.18 -10.52 2.57
C GLY A 262 -8.63 -10.64 2.13
N ALA A 263 -9.08 -11.81 1.73
CA ALA A 263 -10.45 -12.01 1.26
C ALA A 263 -11.51 -11.67 2.34
N PRO A 264 -11.41 -12.17 3.59
CA PRO A 264 -12.34 -11.74 4.63
C PRO A 264 -12.18 -10.28 5.06
N LEU A 265 -10.98 -9.67 4.95
CA LEU A 265 -10.79 -8.24 5.20
C LEU A 265 -11.50 -7.40 4.13
N LEU A 266 -11.34 -7.72 2.85
CA LEU A 266 -12.03 -7.04 1.76
C LEU A 266 -13.55 -7.22 1.86
N ARG A 267 -14.04 -8.42 2.17
CA ARG A 267 -15.45 -8.70 2.44
C ARG A 267 -16.00 -7.82 3.56
N ALA A 268 -15.28 -7.74 4.68
CA ALA A 268 -15.68 -6.89 5.79
C ALA A 268 -15.83 -5.42 5.37
N ALA A 269 -14.87 -4.89 4.63
CA ALA A 269 -14.91 -3.52 4.12
C ALA A 269 -16.09 -3.27 3.19
N LEU A 270 -16.39 -4.20 2.27
CA LEU A 270 -17.51 -4.10 1.32
C LEU A 270 -18.87 -4.25 2.00
N GLU A 271 -18.99 -5.06 3.05
CA GLU A 271 -20.23 -5.19 3.81
C GLU A 271 -20.50 -3.98 4.70
N LEU A 272 -19.46 -3.35 5.25
CA LEU A 272 -19.61 -2.06 5.92
C LEU A 272 -20.11 -0.98 4.96
N GLU A 273 -19.58 -0.92 3.76
CA GLU A 273 -20.07 0.00 2.71
C GLU A 273 -21.54 -0.29 2.35
N ARG A 274 -21.87 -1.56 2.14
CA ARG A 274 -23.23 -1.98 1.80
C ARG A 274 -24.24 -1.59 2.89
N ASP A 275 -23.93 -1.84 4.16
CA ASP A 275 -24.81 -1.46 5.28
C ASP A 275 -24.97 0.06 5.36
N TRP A 276 -23.87 0.79 5.24
CA TRP A 276 -23.86 2.24 5.25
C TRP A 276 -24.72 2.84 4.12
N SER A 277 -24.54 2.38 2.90
CA SER A 277 -25.28 2.84 1.72
C SER A 277 -26.79 2.58 1.83
N ARG A 278 -27.17 1.50 2.52
CA ARG A 278 -28.58 1.08 2.68
C ARG A 278 -29.29 1.79 3.82
N THR A 279 -28.68 1.87 4.98
CA THR A 279 -29.37 2.27 6.20
C THR A 279 -29.30 3.77 6.46
N LYS A 280 -28.27 4.45 5.93
CA LYS A 280 -27.91 5.85 6.26
C LYS A 280 -27.88 6.13 7.78
N ALA A 281 -28.03 5.09 8.58
CA ALA A 281 -27.98 5.10 10.02
C ALA A 281 -26.67 4.44 10.46
N ALA A 282 -25.92 5.10 11.32
CA ALA A 282 -24.64 4.61 11.81
C ALA A 282 -24.83 3.41 12.76
N ARG A 283 -25.00 2.20 12.20
CA ARG A 283 -24.77 0.97 12.97
C ARG A 283 -23.30 0.89 13.31
N SER A 284 -22.96 0.35 14.48
CA SER A 284 -21.55 0.15 14.80
C SER A 284 -20.94 -0.85 13.80
N PRO A 285 -19.71 -0.63 13.30
CA PRO A 285 -19.04 -1.58 12.41
C PRO A 285 -19.03 -2.99 13.00
N ARG A 286 -18.87 -3.10 14.32
CA ARG A 286 -18.88 -4.36 15.04
C ARG A 286 -20.19 -5.14 14.91
N ASP A 287 -21.33 -4.43 14.98
CA ASP A 287 -22.66 -5.07 14.87
C ASP A 287 -22.92 -5.52 13.43
N VAL A 288 -22.51 -4.74 12.44
CA VAL A 288 -22.61 -5.11 11.03
C VAL A 288 -21.77 -6.36 10.76
N LEU A 289 -20.50 -6.35 11.13
CA LEU A 289 -19.54 -7.42 10.78
C LEU A 289 -19.88 -8.75 11.46
N ARG A 290 -20.57 -8.75 12.60
CA ARG A 290 -21.03 -9.98 13.25
C ARG A 290 -22.15 -10.71 12.50
N THR A 291 -22.86 -10.03 11.61
CA THR A 291 -23.94 -10.60 10.81
C THR A 291 -23.53 -11.05 9.42
N VAL A 292 -22.28 -10.79 9.03
CA VAL A 292 -21.71 -11.14 7.70
C VAL A 292 -21.57 -12.63 7.52
N GLN A 293 -21.91 -13.11 6.33
CA GLN A 293 -21.71 -14.50 5.92
C GLN A 293 -20.94 -14.57 4.59
N PRO A 294 -19.90 -15.38 4.50
CA PRO A 294 -19.25 -16.17 5.57
C PRO A 294 -18.69 -15.30 6.71
N PRO A 295 -18.50 -15.84 7.93
CA PRO A 295 -18.11 -15.05 9.09
C PRO A 295 -16.76 -14.33 8.90
N VAL A 296 -16.69 -13.11 9.41
CA VAL A 296 -15.43 -12.33 9.43
C VAL A 296 -14.65 -12.71 10.70
N PRO A 297 -13.35 -13.02 10.61
CA PRO A 297 -12.51 -13.31 11.78
C PRO A 297 -12.51 -12.19 12.82
N ASP A 298 -12.51 -12.56 14.11
CA ASP A 298 -12.61 -11.62 15.22
C ASP A 298 -11.50 -10.55 15.25
N TYR A 299 -10.30 -10.87 14.79
CA TYR A 299 -9.21 -9.88 14.71
C TYR A 299 -9.49 -8.76 13.69
N ILE A 300 -10.15 -9.07 12.57
CA ILE A 300 -10.60 -8.08 11.58
C ILE A 300 -11.75 -7.25 12.15
N VAL A 301 -12.71 -7.89 12.84
CA VAL A 301 -13.82 -7.19 13.50
C VAL A 301 -13.28 -6.18 14.53
N ARG A 302 -12.24 -6.54 15.28
CA ARG A 302 -11.58 -5.63 16.23
C ARG A 302 -10.85 -4.49 15.51
N ALA A 303 -10.13 -4.79 14.44
CA ALA A 303 -9.39 -3.79 13.68
C ALA A 303 -10.30 -2.73 13.03
N LEU A 304 -11.53 -3.10 12.68
CA LEU A 304 -12.52 -2.22 12.05
C LEU A 304 -13.56 -1.68 13.05
N ALA A 305 -13.51 -2.00 14.33
CA ALA A 305 -14.57 -1.70 15.30
C ALA A 305 -14.88 -0.21 15.45
N ASP A 306 -13.90 0.65 15.31
CA ASP A 306 -13.98 2.11 15.40
C ASP A 306 -13.80 2.82 14.04
N PHE A 307 -13.82 2.06 12.95
CA PHE A 307 -13.73 2.63 11.60
C PHE A 307 -14.89 3.61 11.36
N ARG A 308 -14.52 4.80 10.93
CA ARG A 308 -15.44 5.82 10.44
C ARG A 308 -14.97 6.25 9.06
N SER A 309 -15.84 6.14 8.09
CA SER A 309 -15.49 6.54 6.73
C SER A 309 -15.49 8.05 6.61
N GLU A 310 -14.36 8.63 6.27
CA GLU A 310 -14.27 10.03 5.83
C GLU A 310 -14.87 10.23 4.44
N VAL A 311 -15.06 9.16 3.68
CA VAL A 311 -15.51 9.18 2.28
C VAL A 311 -17.00 9.49 2.14
N ASN A 312 -17.79 9.44 3.21
CA ASN A 312 -19.25 9.46 3.13
C ASN A 312 -19.94 10.64 3.83
N HIS A 313 -19.47 11.82 3.62
CA HIS A 313 -20.27 13.00 3.93
C HIS A 313 -20.91 13.64 2.67
N HIS A 314 -21.27 12.80 1.66
CA HIS A 314 -22.23 13.24 0.65
C HIS A 314 -23.57 13.46 1.34
N ARG A 315 -23.87 14.69 1.63
CA ARG A 315 -25.07 15.10 2.37
C ARG A 315 -25.94 15.95 1.46
N ALA A 316 -27.17 15.57 1.31
CA ALA A 316 -28.16 16.48 0.79
C ALA A 316 -28.52 17.44 1.94
N ALA A 317 -27.94 18.62 1.95
CA ALA A 317 -28.14 19.62 3.01
C ALA A 317 -29.06 20.77 2.51
N ARG A 318 -29.89 21.28 3.39
CA ARG A 318 -30.57 22.56 3.12
C ARG A 318 -29.57 23.69 3.22
N VAL A 319 -29.76 24.76 2.49
CA VAL A 319 -28.84 25.91 2.47
C VAL A 319 -28.53 26.42 3.89
N ARG A 320 -29.57 26.43 4.78
CA ARG A 320 -29.42 26.83 6.17
C ARG A 320 -28.51 25.91 7.03
N ASP A 321 -28.30 24.66 6.58
CA ASP A 321 -27.55 23.64 7.30
C ASP A 321 -26.14 23.49 6.72
N LEU A 322 -25.76 24.29 5.72
CA LEU A 322 -24.43 24.31 5.12
C LEU A 322 -23.41 24.94 6.08
N VAL A 323 -22.20 24.36 6.08
CA VAL A 323 -21.09 24.80 6.92
C VAL A 323 -19.91 25.20 6.02
N PRO A 324 -19.19 26.29 6.31
CA PRO A 324 -17.95 26.64 5.60
C PRO A 324 -16.93 25.50 5.64
N GLY A 325 -16.19 25.34 4.53
CA GLY A 325 -15.24 24.22 4.37
C GLY A 325 -15.85 22.95 3.76
N TRP A 326 -17.18 22.84 3.66
CA TRP A 326 -17.80 21.78 2.89
C TRP A 326 -17.59 21.99 1.40
N VAL A 327 -17.59 20.92 0.62
CA VAL A 327 -17.36 20.97 -0.83
C VAL A 327 -18.62 20.55 -1.55
N VAL A 328 -19.00 21.32 -2.57
CA VAL A 328 -20.17 21.02 -3.41
C VAL A 328 -19.92 19.76 -4.24
N ASP A 329 -20.84 18.81 -4.21
CA ASP A 329 -20.70 17.50 -4.86
C ASP A 329 -21.38 17.40 -6.24
N GLU A 330 -22.24 18.35 -6.56
CA GLU A 330 -22.86 18.51 -7.88
C GLU A 330 -22.95 19.98 -8.26
N ASP A 331 -23.02 20.26 -9.58
CA ASP A 331 -23.19 21.63 -10.03
C ASP A 331 -24.48 22.24 -9.49
N VAL A 332 -24.37 23.33 -8.74
CA VAL A 332 -25.55 24.11 -8.31
C VAL A 332 -25.94 25.07 -9.40
N ARG A 333 -27.14 24.91 -9.95
CA ARG A 333 -27.66 25.72 -11.04
C ARG A 333 -28.92 26.44 -10.63
N CYS A 334 -29.07 27.66 -11.16
CA CYS A 334 -30.34 28.37 -11.08
C CYS A 334 -31.42 27.67 -11.91
N THR A 335 -32.66 27.96 -11.61
CA THR A 335 -33.87 27.49 -12.36
C THR A 335 -33.84 27.88 -13.84
N ASN A 336 -33.08 28.91 -14.20
CA ASN A 336 -32.83 29.34 -15.59
C ASN A 336 -31.62 28.66 -16.26
N GLY A 337 -30.98 27.66 -15.57
CA GLY A 337 -29.83 26.92 -16.10
C GLY A 337 -28.47 27.55 -15.82
N MET A 338 -28.38 28.78 -15.35
CA MET A 338 -27.12 29.47 -15.05
C MET A 338 -26.39 28.75 -13.90
N MET A 339 -25.10 28.47 -14.06
CA MET A 339 -24.27 27.84 -13.04
C MET A 339 -23.94 28.82 -11.92
N VAL A 340 -24.19 28.43 -10.66
CA VAL A 340 -23.88 29.23 -9.48
C VAL A 340 -22.59 28.76 -8.84
N LEU A 341 -22.46 27.43 -8.60
CA LEU A 341 -21.25 26.79 -8.07
C LEU A 341 -21.02 25.51 -8.86
N SER A 342 -19.78 25.25 -9.21
CA SER A 342 -19.37 23.99 -9.84
C SER A 342 -19.11 22.92 -8.81
N ARG A 343 -19.26 21.66 -9.21
CA ARG A 343 -18.81 20.51 -8.43
C ARG A 343 -17.35 20.68 -8.01
N GLY A 344 -17.03 20.39 -6.74
CA GLY A 344 -15.69 20.55 -6.20
C GLY A 344 -15.41 21.92 -5.58
N HIS A 345 -16.36 22.86 -5.65
CA HIS A 345 -16.20 24.19 -5.05
C HIS A 345 -16.34 24.10 -3.52
N GLU A 346 -15.35 24.63 -2.79
CA GLU A 346 -15.37 24.73 -1.32
C GLU A 346 -16.33 25.85 -0.88
N LEU A 347 -17.25 25.53 0.01
CA LEU A 347 -18.21 26.51 0.53
C LEU A 347 -17.54 27.45 1.52
N THR A 348 -17.54 28.72 1.16
CA THR A 348 -17.16 29.83 2.05
C THR A 348 -18.42 30.47 2.65
N ASP A 349 -18.28 31.26 3.72
CA ASP A 349 -19.39 32.06 4.27
C ASP A 349 -20.06 32.91 3.19
N THR A 350 -19.25 33.47 2.30
CA THR A 350 -19.75 34.29 1.17
C THR A 350 -20.59 33.46 0.19
N ALA A 351 -20.12 32.23 -0.14
CA ALA A 351 -20.84 31.31 -1.01
C ALA A 351 -22.17 30.87 -0.39
N ILE A 352 -22.19 30.54 0.91
CA ILE A 352 -23.40 30.16 1.65
C ILE A 352 -24.38 31.32 1.70
N ALA A 353 -23.91 32.54 1.97
CA ALA A 353 -24.75 33.74 1.94
C ALA A 353 -25.34 34.04 0.54
N ALA A 354 -24.56 33.76 -0.52
CA ALA A 354 -25.08 33.91 -1.90
C ALA A 354 -26.15 32.85 -2.21
N LEU A 355 -25.93 31.57 -1.82
CA LEU A 355 -26.93 30.51 -1.97
C LEU A 355 -28.20 30.81 -1.20
N SER A 356 -28.12 31.36 0.02
CA SER A 356 -29.27 31.76 0.84
C SER A 356 -30.12 32.85 0.16
N ARG A 357 -29.48 33.85 -0.47
CA ARG A 357 -30.14 34.88 -1.26
C ARG A 357 -30.84 34.32 -2.50
N LEU A 358 -30.17 33.44 -3.21
CA LEU A 358 -30.72 32.79 -4.41
C LEU A 358 -31.87 31.87 -4.07
N LEU A 359 -31.84 31.19 -2.91
CA LEU A 359 -32.96 30.39 -2.42
C LEU A 359 -34.17 31.25 -2.06
N ALA A 360 -33.95 32.36 -1.33
CA ALA A 360 -35.01 33.33 -1.00
C ALA A 360 -35.68 33.92 -2.25
N ALA A 361 -34.90 34.09 -3.33
CA ALA A 361 -35.38 34.52 -4.65
C ALA A 361 -36.00 33.38 -5.48
N GLN A 362 -36.10 32.15 -4.94
CA GLN A 362 -36.57 30.94 -5.63
C GLN A 362 -35.76 30.61 -6.91
N ALA A 363 -34.55 31.13 -6.99
CA ALA A 363 -33.67 30.93 -8.13
C ALA A 363 -32.90 29.60 -8.12
N ILE A 364 -32.79 28.94 -6.98
CA ILE A 364 -32.20 27.60 -6.82
C ILE A 364 -33.14 26.65 -6.06
N ARG A 365 -32.87 25.36 -6.13
CA ARG A 365 -33.63 24.32 -5.43
C ARG A 365 -32.80 23.69 -4.32
N GLU A 366 -33.46 23.31 -3.23
CA GLU A 366 -32.92 22.45 -2.18
C GLU A 366 -33.39 21.00 -2.35
N PRO A 367 -32.68 20.01 -1.78
CA PRO A 367 -31.39 20.14 -1.08
C PRO A 367 -30.19 20.23 -2.04
N ILE A 368 -29.08 20.81 -1.54
CA ILE A 368 -27.80 20.86 -2.25
C ILE A 368 -26.93 19.67 -1.79
N ARG A 369 -26.33 18.95 -2.74
CA ARG A 369 -25.41 17.88 -2.42
C ARG A 369 -24.03 18.44 -2.11
N VAL A 370 -23.55 18.12 -0.91
CA VAL A 370 -22.25 18.55 -0.40
C VAL A 370 -21.55 17.40 0.29
N ARG A 371 -20.23 17.48 0.37
CA ARG A 371 -19.42 16.60 1.21
C ARG A 371 -18.75 17.45 2.28
N SER A 372 -18.83 17.02 3.54
CA SER A 372 -18.08 17.65 4.63
C SER A 372 -16.63 17.20 4.58
N ARG A 373 -15.67 18.09 4.84
CA ARG A 373 -14.37 17.66 5.35
C ARG A 373 -14.61 17.13 6.76
N ALA A 374 -14.08 15.97 7.08
CA ALA A 374 -14.00 15.51 8.46
C ALA A 374 -13.09 16.46 9.25
N ASP A 375 -13.56 16.90 10.41
CA ASP A 375 -12.75 17.55 11.43
C ASP A 375 -11.77 16.53 12.04
#